data_2a76dd4d1f565cd54dbf5d786743c23b
#
_entry.id   2a76dd4d1f565cd54dbf5d786743c23b
#
_cell.length_a   1.000
_cell.length_b   1.000
_cell.length_c   1.000
_cell.angle_alpha   90.00
_cell.angle_beta   90.00
_cell.angle_gamma   90.00
#
_symmetry.space_group_name_H-M   'P 1'
#
loop_
_entity.id
_entity.type
_entity.pdbx_description
1 polymer ?
#
loop_
_entity_poly.entity_id
_entity_poly.type
_entity_poly.pdbx_seq_one_letter_code
_entity_poly.pdbx_strand_id
1 'polypeptide(L)'
;MYSAETTMPDILQDLGYLALGSRLKRLAERLQAEATQIFEQNCFITQPSHFPLLAALDRYGPLTVTEAVSALGVSQPAVTRSLVGLVDMGLAETTVSETDRRQKTISLTEAGTAAVARMKRDVWPHVARAAAEMAAGPDASLLDQITRIEAALDFGHVHARAE
;
A
#
# COMPACT_ATOMS: atom_id res chain seq x y z
N MET A 1 32.12 29.05 -16.77
CA MET A 1 31.56 29.60 -15.54
C MET A 1 30.34 28.77 -15.21
N TYR A 2 30.55 27.65 -14.49
CA TYR A 2 29.46 26.72 -14.11
C TYR A 2 28.70 27.36 -12.96
N SER A 3 27.42 27.67 -13.20
CA SER A 3 26.49 28.06 -12.14
C SER A 3 26.32 26.88 -11.21
N ALA A 4 26.77 26.97 -9.98
CA ALA A 4 26.43 26.02 -8.92
C ALA A 4 24.90 26.06 -8.75
N GLU A 5 24.20 25.01 -9.17
CA GLU A 5 22.81 24.82 -8.79
C GLU A 5 22.75 24.80 -7.26
N THR A 6 22.25 25.85 -6.68
CA THR A 6 21.98 25.94 -5.26
C THR A 6 20.82 25.00 -4.96
N THR A 7 21.14 23.74 -4.71
CA THR A 7 20.16 22.77 -4.24
C THR A 7 19.65 23.21 -2.87
N MET A 8 18.38 23.58 -2.79
CA MET A 8 17.76 23.96 -1.51
C MET A 8 17.85 22.79 -0.53
N PRO A 9 18.22 23.05 0.74
CA PRO A 9 18.26 22.01 1.76
C PRO A 9 16.89 21.34 1.94
N ASP A 10 16.90 20.04 2.26
CA ASP A 10 15.66 19.29 2.52
C ASP A 10 15.13 19.62 3.92
N ILE A 11 14.24 20.60 4.02
CA ILE A 11 13.64 21.05 5.27
C ILE A 11 12.99 19.92 6.08
N LEU A 12 12.45 18.88 5.42
CA LEU A 12 11.85 17.76 6.13
C LEU A 12 12.89 16.90 6.85
N GLN A 13 14.14 16.89 6.38
CA GLN A 13 15.24 16.24 7.11
C GLN A 13 15.62 17.05 8.33
N ASP A 14 15.73 18.37 8.18
CA ASP A 14 16.16 19.27 9.26
C ASP A 14 15.15 19.32 10.42
N LEU A 15 13.86 19.17 10.13
CA LEU A 15 12.79 19.13 11.14
C LEU A 15 12.74 17.82 11.95
N GLY A 16 13.51 16.80 11.59
CA GLY A 16 13.59 15.53 12.32
C GLY A 16 12.22 14.87 12.54
N TYR A 17 11.93 14.50 13.80
CA TYR A 17 10.66 13.83 14.14
C TYR A 17 9.41 14.70 13.96
N LEU A 18 9.53 16.02 13.98
CA LEU A 18 8.39 16.93 13.70
C LEU A 18 7.82 16.67 12.30
N ALA A 19 8.67 16.34 11.34
CA ALA A 19 8.28 16.06 9.96
C ALA A 19 8.08 14.56 9.67
N LEU A 20 8.01 13.68 10.68
CA LEU A 20 7.96 12.23 10.47
C LEU A 20 6.83 11.81 9.53
N GLY A 21 5.60 12.27 9.78
CA GLY A 21 4.45 11.95 8.93
C GLY A 21 4.63 12.41 7.48
N SER A 22 5.17 13.61 7.25
CA SER A 22 5.47 14.13 5.92
C SER A 22 6.57 13.33 5.22
N ARG A 23 7.58 12.89 5.95
CA ARG A 23 8.66 12.04 5.42
C ARG A 23 8.17 10.66 5.06
N LEU A 24 7.33 10.04 5.89
CA LEU A 24 6.71 8.74 5.61
C LEU A 24 5.81 8.81 4.37
N LYS A 25 5.00 9.87 4.26
CA LYS A 25 4.17 10.08 3.07
C LYS A 25 5.03 10.19 1.80
N ARG A 26 6.06 11.06 1.81
CA ARG A 26 7.00 11.21 0.69
C ARG A 26 7.71 9.90 0.36
N LEU A 27 8.13 9.14 1.38
CA LEU A 27 8.76 7.84 1.19
C LEU A 27 7.81 6.85 0.53
N ALA A 28 6.57 6.76 1.00
CA ALA A 28 5.54 5.89 0.42
C ALA A 28 5.27 6.22 -1.06
N GLU A 29 5.15 7.51 -1.40
CA GLU A 29 4.96 7.96 -2.79
C GLU A 29 6.14 7.54 -3.69
N ARG A 30 7.37 7.68 -3.22
CA ARG A 30 8.58 7.27 -3.95
C ARG A 30 8.66 5.75 -4.12
N LEU A 31 8.40 4.99 -3.06
CA LEU A 31 8.38 3.51 -3.14
C LEU A 31 7.30 3.01 -4.11
N GLN A 32 6.14 3.65 -4.14
CA GLN A 32 5.09 3.31 -5.10
C GLN A 32 5.48 3.65 -6.53
N ALA A 33 6.18 4.76 -6.76
CA ALA A 33 6.69 5.11 -8.09
C ALA A 33 7.72 4.09 -8.60
N GLU A 34 8.66 3.67 -7.75
CA GLU A 34 9.63 2.61 -8.09
C GLU A 34 8.93 1.27 -8.35
N ALA A 35 7.95 0.90 -7.52
CA ALA A 35 7.17 -0.31 -7.74
C ALA A 35 6.41 -0.27 -9.07
N THR A 36 5.88 0.90 -9.49
CA THR A 36 5.21 1.07 -10.78
C THR A 36 6.12 0.67 -11.93
N GLN A 37 7.39 1.09 -11.93
CA GLN A 37 8.35 0.74 -12.97
C GLN A 37 8.57 -0.78 -13.05
N ILE A 38 8.62 -1.48 -11.91
CA ILE A 38 8.74 -2.94 -11.88
C ILE A 38 7.48 -3.60 -12.48
N PHE A 39 6.29 -3.08 -12.18
CA PHE A 39 5.04 -3.59 -12.77
C PHE A 39 5.02 -3.38 -14.29
N GLU A 40 5.38 -2.21 -14.77
CA GLU A 40 5.45 -1.88 -16.21
C GLU A 40 6.44 -2.77 -16.95
N GLN A 41 7.65 -2.98 -16.41
CA GLN A 41 8.66 -3.87 -16.99
C GLN A 41 8.19 -5.32 -17.12
N ASN A 42 7.25 -5.75 -16.30
CA ASN A 42 6.64 -7.07 -16.34
C ASN A 42 5.30 -7.11 -17.08
N CYS A 43 4.97 -6.06 -17.85
CA CYS A 43 3.74 -5.94 -18.64
C CYS A 43 2.46 -6.06 -17.78
N PHE A 44 2.47 -5.53 -16.55
CA PHE A 44 1.28 -5.41 -15.73
C PHE A 44 0.70 -4.00 -15.83
N ILE A 45 -0.58 -3.89 -16.16
CA ILE A 45 -1.30 -2.61 -16.30
C ILE A 45 -1.88 -2.13 -14.95
N THR A 46 -1.63 -2.85 -13.86
CA THR A 46 -2.16 -2.50 -12.54
C THR A 46 -1.25 -1.51 -11.81
N GLN A 47 -1.86 -0.64 -11.01
CA GLN A 47 -1.11 0.29 -10.16
C GLN A 47 -0.69 -0.38 -8.84
N PRO A 48 0.47 -0.05 -8.27
CA PRO A 48 0.91 -0.58 -6.97
C PRO A 48 -0.10 -0.35 -5.83
N SER A 49 -0.91 0.71 -5.91
CA SER A 49 -1.98 1.00 -4.95
C SER A 49 -3.11 -0.05 -4.93
N HIS A 50 -3.26 -0.85 -5.98
CA HIS A 50 -4.23 -1.94 -6.04
C HIS A 50 -3.73 -3.24 -5.39
N PHE A 51 -2.42 -3.38 -5.24
CA PHE A 51 -1.78 -4.58 -4.72
C PHE A 51 -2.33 -5.04 -3.35
N PRO A 52 -2.50 -4.17 -2.33
CA PRO A 52 -2.97 -4.62 -1.03
C PRO A 52 -4.37 -5.26 -1.09
N LEU A 53 -5.29 -4.70 -1.89
CA LEU A 53 -6.63 -5.27 -2.05
C LEU A 53 -6.60 -6.59 -2.81
N LEU A 54 -5.81 -6.70 -3.89
CA LEU A 54 -5.61 -7.96 -4.60
C LEU A 54 -5.03 -9.06 -3.69
N ALA A 55 -4.04 -8.70 -2.86
CA ALA A 55 -3.42 -9.62 -1.91
C ALA A 55 -4.39 -10.06 -0.81
N ALA A 56 -5.25 -9.16 -0.32
CA ALA A 56 -6.26 -9.48 0.67
C ALA A 56 -7.31 -10.44 0.11
N LEU A 57 -7.81 -10.17 -1.12
CA LEU A 57 -8.79 -11.04 -1.79
C LEU A 57 -8.22 -12.43 -2.13
N ASP A 58 -6.94 -12.50 -2.50
CA ASP A 58 -6.27 -13.79 -2.74
C ASP A 58 -6.09 -14.61 -1.45
N ARG A 59 -5.82 -13.91 -0.33
CA ARG A 59 -5.52 -14.57 0.95
C ARG A 59 -6.77 -15.01 1.70
N TYR A 60 -7.80 -14.16 1.71
CA TYR A 60 -8.98 -14.33 2.56
C TYR A 60 -10.23 -14.75 1.76
N GLY A 61 -10.16 -14.73 0.41
CA GLY A 61 -11.31 -14.91 -0.44
C GLY A 61 -12.18 -13.65 -0.55
N PRO A 62 -13.46 -13.81 -0.90
CA PRO A 62 -14.40 -12.70 -1.02
C PRO A 62 -14.54 -11.92 0.29
N LEU A 63 -14.53 -10.58 0.21
CA LEU A 63 -14.61 -9.66 1.35
C LEU A 63 -15.69 -8.60 1.09
N THR A 64 -16.38 -8.16 2.12
CA THR A 64 -17.11 -6.90 2.10
C THR A 64 -16.15 -5.71 2.13
N VAL A 65 -16.63 -4.51 1.74
CA VAL A 65 -15.83 -3.28 1.85
C VAL A 65 -15.35 -3.04 3.28
N THR A 66 -16.19 -3.32 4.27
CA THR A 66 -15.86 -3.16 5.70
C THR A 66 -14.75 -4.11 6.13
N GLU A 67 -14.83 -5.38 5.73
CA GLU A 67 -13.79 -6.37 6.00
C GLU A 67 -12.48 -6.01 5.31
N ALA A 68 -12.52 -5.52 4.06
CA ALA A 68 -11.34 -5.04 3.36
C ALA A 68 -10.69 -3.82 4.05
N VAL A 69 -11.49 -2.87 4.54
CA VAL A 69 -11.00 -1.74 5.36
C VAL A 69 -10.29 -2.25 6.61
N SER A 70 -10.92 -3.19 7.34
CA SER A 70 -10.34 -3.78 8.54
C SER A 70 -9.04 -4.55 8.25
N ALA A 71 -9.04 -5.36 7.19
CA ALA A 71 -7.88 -6.18 6.82
C ALA A 71 -6.68 -5.35 6.35
N LEU A 72 -6.93 -4.21 5.72
CA LEU A 72 -5.88 -3.36 5.14
C LEU A 72 -5.44 -2.21 6.05
N GLY A 73 -6.22 -1.88 7.08
CA GLY A 73 -5.94 -0.73 7.96
C GLY A 73 -5.99 0.63 7.25
N VAL A 74 -6.72 0.73 6.11
CA VAL A 74 -6.81 1.96 5.32
C VAL A 74 -8.25 2.51 5.32
N SER A 75 -8.42 3.77 4.90
CA SER A 75 -9.74 4.39 4.87
C SER A 75 -10.67 3.74 3.82
N GLN A 76 -11.98 3.75 4.09
CA GLN A 76 -12.99 3.25 3.16
C GLN A 76 -12.91 3.92 1.77
N PRO A 77 -12.68 5.24 1.63
CA PRO A 77 -12.46 5.85 0.32
C PRO A 77 -11.25 5.28 -0.44
N ALA A 78 -10.18 4.88 0.27
CA ALA A 78 -9.02 4.26 -0.35
C ALA A 78 -9.36 2.87 -0.91
N VAL A 79 -10.05 2.03 -0.12
CA VAL A 79 -10.54 0.72 -0.59
C VAL A 79 -11.47 0.88 -1.79
N THR A 80 -12.40 1.83 -1.72
CA THR A 80 -13.37 2.07 -2.82
C THR A 80 -12.68 2.49 -4.12
N ARG A 81 -11.68 3.37 -4.05
CA ARG A 81 -10.90 3.75 -5.25
C ARG A 81 -10.15 2.58 -5.85
N SER A 82 -9.48 1.76 -5.01
CA SER A 82 -8.80 0.55 -5.48
C SER A 82 -9.77 -0.43 -6.11
N LEU A 83 -10.95 -0.62 -5.49
CA LEU A 83 -11.99 -1.50 -6.02
C LEU A 83 -12.49 -1.04 -7.39
N VAL A 84 -12.81 0.25 -7.55
CA VAL A 84 -13.25 0.80 -8.86
C VAL A 84 -12.20 0.52 -9.92
N GLY A 85 -10.93 0.82 -9.65
CA GLY A 85 -9.85 0.54 -10.60
C GLY A 85 -9.71 -0.96 -10.95
N LEU A 86 -9.87 -1.86 -9.97
CA LEU A 86 -9.81 -3.30 -10.21
C LEU A 86 -11.02 -3.82 -11.01
N VAL A 87 -12.20 -3.27 -10.77
CA VAL A 87 -13.42 -3.60 -11.54
C VAL A 87 -13.30 -3.11 -12.98
N ASP A 88 -12.84 -1.89 -13.19
CA ASP A 88 -12.61 -1.31 -14.53
C ASP A 88 -11.59 -2.12 -15.34
N MET A 89 -10.62 -2.73 -14.68
CA MET A 89 -9.64 -3.64 -15.29
C MET A 89 -10.15 -5.08 -15.44
N GLY A 90 -11.36 -5.40 -14.96
CA GLY A 90 -11.91 -6.76 -14.98
C GLY A 90 -11.20 -7.76 -14.05
N LEU A 91 -10.42 -7.27 -13.06
CA LEU A 91 -9.68 -8.12 -12.11
C LEU A 91 -10.48 -8.44 -10.84
N ALA A 92 -11.45 -7.62 -10.51
CA ALA A 92 -12.38 -7.85 -9.41
C ALA A 92 -13.82 -7.61 -9.87
N GLU A 93 -14.74 -8.18 -9.12
CA GLU A 93 -16.18 -7.99 -9.30
C GLU A 93 -16.86 -7.76 -7.96
N THR A 94 -18.06 -7.19 -8.02
CA THR A 94 -18.89 -7.02 -6.83
C THR A 94 -20.19 -7.79 -7.01
N THR A 95 -20.52 -8.64 -6.05
CA THR A 95 -21.78 -9.34 -5.97
C THR A 95 -22.62 -8.79 -4.82
N VAL A 96 -23.92 -8.72 -5.02
CA VAL A 96 -24.87 -8.35 -3.97
C VAL A 96 -25.33 -9.64 -3.30
N SER A 97 -25.30 -9.70 -1.97
CA SER A 97 -25.80 -10.85 -1.23
C SER A 97 -27.29 -11.08 -1.53
N GLU A 98 -27.66 -12.33 -1.79
CA GLU A 98 -29.07 -12.71 -1.99
C GLU A 98 -29.90 -12.56 -0.71
N THR A 99 -29.24 -12.69 0.45
CA THR A 99 -29.88 -12.63 1.77
C THR A 99 -29.92 -11.22 2.34
N ASP A 100 -28.94 -10.36 2.00
CA ASP A 100 -28.92 -8.96 2.41
C ASP A 100 -28.42 -8.07 1.27
N ARG A 101 -29.35 -7.44 0.58
CA ARG A 101 -29.08 -6.53 -0.55
C ARG A 101 -28.22 -5.31 -0.19
N ARG A 102 -27.96 -5.07 1.10
CA ARG A 102 -27.09 -3.99 1.59
C ARG A 102 -25.64 -4.41 1.62
N GLN A 103 -25.35 -5.70 1.66
CA GLN A 103 -23.99 -6.22 1.66
C GLN A 103 -23.52 -6.48 0.21
N LYS A 104 -22.50 -5.73 -0.18
CA LYS A 104 -21.74 -5.96 -1.41
C LYS A 104 -20.45 -6.69 -1.06
N THR A 105 -20.24 -7.84 -1.69
CA THR A 105 -19.03 -8.64 -1.54
C THR A 105 -18.14 -8.42 -2.76
N ILE A 106 -16.86 -8.22 -2.51
CA ILE A 106 -15.80 -8.07 -3.51
C ILE A 106 -15.14 -9.43 -3.68
N SER A 107 -14.96 -9.88 -4.91
CA SER A 107 -14.22 -11.11 -5.23
C SER A 107 -13.28 -10.88 -6.42
N LEU A 108 -12.24 -11.72 -6.53
CA LEU A 108 -11.43 -11.78 -7.74
C LEU A 108 -12.24 -12.46 -8.85
N THR A 109 -12.12 -11.94 -10.06
CA THR A 109 -12.54 -12.65 -11.26
C THR A 109 -11.54 -13.78 -11.57
N GLU A 110 -11.85 -14.62 -12.56
CA GLU A 110 -10.88 -15.61 -13.07
C GLU A 110 -9.62 -14.91 -13.60
N ALA A 111 -9.78 -13.79 -14.33
CA ALA A 111 -8.68 -12.95 -14.79
C ALA A 111 -7.88 -12.35 -13.62
N GLY A 112 -8.57 -11.91 -12.56
CA GLY A 112 -7.94 -11.41 -11.34
C GLY A 112 -7.11 -12.47 -10.62
N THR A 113 -7.67 -13.68 -10.49
CA THR A 113 -6.96 -14.82 -9.89
C THR A 113 -5.70 -15.19 -10.69
N ALA A 114 -5.81 -15.24 -12.01
CA ALA A 114 -4.67 -15.50 -12.90
C ALA A 114 -3.62 -14.38 -12.81
N ALA A 115 -4.05 -13.11 -12.76
CA ALA A 115 -3.16 -11.96 -12.60
C ALA A 115 -2.41 -12.01 -11.27
N VAL A 116 -3.07 -12.30 -10.15
CA VAL A 116 -2.43 -12.44 -8.84
C VAL A 116 -1.42 -13.59 -8.84
N ALA A 117 -1.77 -14.75 -9.39
CA ALA A 117 -0.85 -15.87 -9.48
C ALA A 117 0.44 -15.52 -10.26
N ARG A 118 0.30 -14.76 -11.35
CA ARG A 118 1.44 -14.26 -12.13
C ARG A 118 2.24 -13.21 -11.34
N MET A 119 1.59 -12.26 -10.66
CA MET A 119 2.27 -11.26 -9.82
C MET A 119 3.08 -11.92 -8.69
N LYS A 120 2.51 -12.91 -8.01
CA LYS A 120 3.19 -13.69 -6.96
C LYS A 120 4.47 -14.35 -7.45
N ARG A 121 4.48 -14.82 -8.69
CA ARG A 121 5.63 -15.50 -9.28
C ARG A 121 6.66 -14.51 -9.81
N ASP A 122 6.22 -13.47 -10.53
CA ASP A 122 7.08 -12.69 -11.42
C ASP A 122 7.40 -11.27 -10.91
N VAL A 123 6.60 -10.72 -9.96
CA VAL A 123 6.73 -9.30 -9.55
C VAL A 123 6.97 -9.14 -8.06
N TRP A 124 6.13 -9.75 -7.21
CA TRP A 124 6.19 -9.52 -5.76
C TRP A 124 7.54 -9.86 -5.13
N PRO A 125 8.23 -10.95 -5.51
CA PRO A 125 9.56 -11.24 -4.98
C PRO A 125 10.59 -10.17 -5.32
N HIS A 126 10.49 -9.54 -6.49
CA HIS A 126 11.40 -8.47 -6.90
C HIS A 126 11.15 -7.19 -6.11
N VAL A 127 9.90 -6.79 -5.97
CA VAL A 127 9.52 -5.61 -5.15
C VAL A 127 9.91 -5.82 -3.69
N ALA A 128 9.61 -6.99 -3.11
CA ALA A 128 9.95 -7.30 -1.73
C ALA A 128 11.46 -7.27 -1.48
N ARG A 129 12.24 -7.84 -2.38
CA ARG A 129 13.70 -7.83 -2.29
C ARG A 129 14.27 -6.42 -2.39
N ALA A 130 13.85 -5.63 -3.38
CA ALA A 130 14.31 -4.25 -3.55
C ALA A 130 13.98 -3.40 -2.32
N ALA A 131 12.75 -3.52 -1.78
CA ALA A 131 12.36 -2.83 -0.56
C ALA A 131 13.19 -3.26 0.66
N ALA A 132 13.45 -4.57 0.81
CA ALA A 132 14.26 -5.09 1.91
C ALA A 132 15.72 -4.61 1.83
N GLU A 133 16.31 -4.57 0.63
CA GLU A 133 17.67 -4.06 0.43
C GLU A 133 17.77 -2.56 0.78
N MET A 134 16.77 -1.75 0.37
CA MET A 134 16.73 -0.32 0.73
C MET A 134 16.49 -0.08 2.23
N ALA A 135 15.78 -0.98 2.90
CA ALA A 135 15.48 -0.89 4.33
C ALA A 135 16.55 -1.53 5.22
N ALA A 136 17.56 -2.18 4.65
CA ALA A 136 18.63 -2.83 5.40
C ALA A 136 19.45 -1.81 6.19
N GLY A 137 19.64 -2.07 7.47
CA GLY A 137 20.42 -1.22 8.39
C GLY A 137 20.91 -2.02 9.59
N PRO A 138 21.85 -1.46 10.39
CA PRO A 138 22.43 -2.14 11.53
C PRO A 138 21.48 -2.26 12.74
N ASP A 139 20.41 -1.46 12.75
CA ASP A 139 19.46 -1.37 13.85
C ASP A 139 18.25 -2.31 13.66
N ALA A 140 17.26 -2.19 14.56
CA ALA A 140 16.02 -2.93 14.50
C ALA A 140 15.35 -2.79 13.12
N SER A 141 14.73 -3.88 12.65
CA SER A 141 14.01 -3.94 11.38
C SER A 141 13.08 -2.72 11.21
N LEU A 142 13.12 -2.10 10.05
CA LEU A 142 12.21 -0.98 9.72
C LEU A 142 10.74 -1.40 9.89
N LEU A 143 10.39 -2.62 9.53
CA LEU A 143 9.02 -3.14 9.69
C LEU A 143 8.62 -3.22 11.16
N ASP A 144 9.52 -3.64 12.05
CA ASP A 144 9.25 -3.65 13.50
C ASP A 144 9.08 -2.23 14.06
N GLN A 145 9.83 -1.25 13.52
CA GLN A 145 9.68 0.16 13.89
C GLN A 145 8.32 0.71 13.43
N ILE A 146 7.90 0.41 12.21
CA ILE A 146 6.59 0.80 11.68
C ILE A 146 5.49 0.18 12.54
N THR A 147 5.52 -1.12 12.79
CA THR A 147 4.53 -1.83 13.62
C THR A 147 4.40 -1.21 15.02
N ARG A 148 5.52 -0.83 15.64
CA ARG A 148 5.49 -0.14 16.94
C ARG A 148 4.86 1.25 16.88
N ILE A 149 5.07 1.99 15.79
CA ILE A 149 4.46 3.31 15.60
C ILE A 149 2.95 3.16 15.38
N GLU A 150 2.52 2.21 14.56
CA GLU A 150 1.10 1.91 14.31
C GLU A 150 0.39 1.54 15.61
N ALA A 151 0.93 0.59 16.37
CA ALA A 151 0.37 0.22 17.67
C ALA A 151 0.29 1.39 18.66
N ALA A 152 1.28 2.29 18.67
CA ALA A 152 1.26 3.48 19.52
C ALA A 152 0.17 4.48 19.11
N LEU A 153 -0.15 4.57 17.82
CA LEU A 153 -1.25 5.41 17.32
C LEU A 153 -2.62 4.84 17.69
N ASP A 154 -2.80 3.53 17.62
CA ASP A 154 -4.04 2.86 18.00
C ASP A 154 -4.40 3.08 19.49
N PHE A 155 -3.39 3.19 20.35
CA PHE A 155 -3.59 3.51 21.78
C PHE A 155 -3.69 5.00 22.09
N GLY A 156 -3.75 5.89 21.10
CA GLY A 156 -3.91 7.33 21.30
C GLY A 156 -2.72 8.05 21.93
N HIS A 157 -1.54 7.45 21.93
CA HIS A 157 -0.37 7.94 22.67
C HIS A 157 0.23 9.27 22.17
N VAL A 158 -0.13 9.76 20.98
CA VAL A 158 0.45 11.02 20.47
C VAL A 158 -0.10 12.22 21.24
N HIS A 159 -1.39 12.23 21.59
CA HIS A 159 -2.00 13.30 22.38
C HIS A 159 -1.59 13.26 23.86
N ALA A 160 -1.46 12.07 24.44
CA ALA A 160 -1.12 11.90 25.85
C ALA A 160 0.35 12.20 26.20
N ARG A 161 1.22 12.31 25.21
CA ARG A 161 2.67 12.59 25.39
C ARG A 161 3.04 14.05 25.09
N ALA A 162 2.09 14.87 24.67
CA ALA A 162 2.29 16.27 24.35
C ALA A 162 2.02 17.21 25.57
N GLU A 163 1.61 16.66 26.72
CA GLU A 163 1.49 17.32 28.03
C GLU A 163 2.70 16.97 28.90
#